data_06696213d3e64c89019b33022da3d29b
#
_entry.id   06696213d3e64c89019b33022da3d29b
#
_cell.length_a   1.000
_cell.length_b   1.000
_cell.length_c   1.000
_cell.angle_alpha   90.00
_cell.angle_beta   90.00
_cell.angle_gamma   90.00
#
_symmetry.space_group_name_H-M   'P 1'
#
loop_
_entity.id
_entity.type
_entity.pdbx_description
1 polymer ?
#
loop_
_entity_poly.entity_id
_entity_poly.type
_entity_poly.pdbx_seq_one_letter_code
_entity_poly.pdbx_strand_id
1 'polypeptide(L)'
;MTEAEVAECKKYAESKGFVVFHYQDAIGAEDVIYMENKENWRNKLCQFFDYDIVAMHYIQYNPEISYLNMSARSDEVETVDEFKVLLDDKIKTWKTHKEELKLYKLNEDF
;
A
#
# COMPACT_ATOMS: atom_id res chain seq x y z
N MET A 1 -9.20 -1.46 15.76
CA MET A 1 -8.09 -2.28 16.29
C MET A 1 -7.52 -1.65 17.55
N THR A 2 -6.88 -2.46 18.38
CA THR A 2 -6.11 -1.96 19.50
C THR A 2 -4.73 -1.51 19.03
N GLU A 3 -4.01 -0.76 19.87
CA GLU A 3 -2.65 -0.34 19.60
C GLU A 3 -1.71 -1.53 19.35
N ALA A 4 -1.88 -2.60 20.12
CA ALA A 4 -1.10 -3.82 19.94
C ALA A 4 -1.38 -4.51 18.60
N GLU A 5 -2.63 -4.51 18.16
CA GLU A 5 -3.03 -5.07 16.89
C GLU A 5 -2.48 -4.25 15.71
N VAL A 6 -2.49 -2.94 15.83
CA VAL A 6 -1.87 -2.05 14.83
C VAL A 6 -0.36 -2.31 14.74
N ALA A 7 0.30 -2.48 15.88
CA ALA A 7 1.73 -2.83 15.91
C ALA A 7 2.01 -4.15 15.20
N GLU A 8 1.14 -5.13 15.36
CA GLU A 8 1.24 -6.43 14.67
C GLU A 8 1.10 -6.27 13.17
N CYS A 9 0.15 -5.44 12.71
CA CYS A 9 -0.01 -5.13 11.29
C CYS A 9 1.25 -4.51 10.70
N LYS A 10 1.86 -3.57 11.40
CA LYS A 10 3.10 -2.91 10.96
C LYS A 10 4.26 -3.90 10.84
N LYS A 11 4.42 -4.78 11.84
CA LYS A 11 5.45 -5.82 11.80
C LYS A 11 5.25 -6.78 10.63
N TYR A 12 4.02 -7.16 10.38
CA TYR A 12 3.71 -8.02 9.23
C TYR A 12 4.08 -7.35 7.91
N ALA A 13 3.73 -6.08 7.75
CA ALA A 13 4.08 -5.32 6.56
C ALA A 13 5.60 -5.23 6.38
N GLU A 14 6.34 -4.94 7.45
CA GLU A 14 7.80 -4.88 7.39
C GLU A 14 8.41 -6.23 7.00
N SER A 15 7.84 -7.33 7.49
CA SER A 15 8.30 -8.68 7.14
C SER A 15 8.13 -9.00 5.66
N LYS A 16 7.23 -8.29 4.97
CA LYS A 16 6.98 -8.44 3.53
C LYS A 16 7.77 -7.43 2.69
N GLY A 17 8.62 -6.63 3.30
CA GLY A 17 9.48 -5.67 2.60
C GLY A 17 8.91 -4.27 2.48
N PHE A 18 7.81 -3.96 3.14
CA PHE A 18 7.25 -2.62 3.13
C PHE A 18 8.00 -1.70 4.09
N VAL A 19 8.00 -0.41 3.79
CA VAL A 19 8.55 0.62 4.67
C VAL A 19 7.42 1.24 5.48
N VAL A 20 7.54 1.19 6.79
CA VAL A 20 6.60 1.84 7.71
C VAL A 20 7.18 3.17 8.13
N PHE A 21 6.44 4.25 7.93
CA PHE A 21 6.88 5.60 8.26
C PHE A 21 5.95 6.23 9.30
N HIS A 22 6.54 6.63 10.42
CA HIS A 22 5.81 7.21 11.56
C HIS A 22 5.78 8.73 11.41
N TYR A 23 4.63 9.28 10.97
CA TYR A 23 4.41 10.72 10.95
C TYR A 23 2.91 11.00 10.93
N GLN A 24 2.57 12.23 11.27
CA GLN A 24 1.20 12.69 11.18
C GLN A 24 1.07 13.58 9.94
N ASP A 25 0.18 13.19 9.02
CA ASP A 25 -0.06 13.98 7.82
C ASP A 25 -1.22 14.98 8.00
N ALA A 26 -1.52 15.72 6.92
CA ALA A 26 -2.56 16.77 6.96
C ALA A 26 -3.97 16.23 7.20
N ILE A 27 -4.21 14.94 6.94
CA ILE A 27 -5.52 14.31 7.15
C ILE A 27 -5.59 13.50 8.44
N GLY A 28 -4.53 13.56 9.26
CA GLY A 28 -4.52 12.91 10.57
C GLY A 28 -4.02 11.49 10.61
N ALA A 29 -3.45 10.97 9.53
CA ALA A 29 -2.84 9.65 9.56
C ALA A 29 -1.53 9.68 10.36
N GLU A 30 -1.43 8.85 11.39
CA GLU A 30 -0.25 8.84 12.26
C GLU A 30 0.90 8.05 11.67
N ASP A 31 0.60 6.95 10.99
CA ASP A 31 1.59 6.11 10.34
C ASP A 31 1.14 5.74 8.94
N VAL A 32 2.09 5.52 8.07
CA VAL A 32 1.81 5.07 6.70
C VAL A 32 2.76 3.96 6.30
N ILE A 33 2.30 3.11 5.39
CA ILE A 33 3.10 2.04 4.82
C ILE A 33 3.29 2.32 3.34
N TYR A 34 4.55 2.31 2.91
CA TYR A 34 4.93 2.50 1.51
C TYR A 34 5.39 1.18 0.91
N MET A 35 5.09 0.97 -0.37
CA MET A 35 5.45 -0.28 -1.04
C MET A 35 6.93 -0.42 -1.35
N GLU A 36 7.63 0.64 -1.64
CA GLU A 36 9.05 0.59 -1.95
C GLU A 36 9.86 1.51 -1.06
N ASN A 37 9.55 2.80 -1.08
CA ASN A 37 10.17 3.77 -0.20
C ASN A 37 9.22 4.94 0.04
N LYS A 38 9.45 5.68 1.12
CA LYS A 38 8.60 6.80 1.53
C LYS A 38 8.73 8.02 0.62
N GLU A 39 9.76 8.10 -0.20
CA GLU A 39 9.98 9.25 -1.07
C GLU A 39 9.03 9.26 -2.25
N ASN A 40 8.54 8.09 -2.63
CA ASN A 40 7.54 7.99 -3.67
C ASN A 40 6.14 7.89 -3.03
N TRP A 41 5.53 9.05 -2.78
CA TRP A 41 4.23 9.13 -2.15
C TRP A 41 3.13 8.36 -2.91
N ARG A 42 3.33 8.10 -4.19
CA ARG A 42 2.40 7.32 -5.03
C ARG A 42 2.36 5.85 -4.65
N ASN A 43 3.39 5.38 -3.97
CA ASN A 43 3.46 4.00 -3.47
C ASN A 43 2.91 3.84 -2.06
N LYS A 44 2.28 4.87 -1.50
CA LYS A 44 1.64 4.79 -0.19
C LYS A 44 0.45 3.83 -0.27
N LEU A 45 0.57 2.69 0.41
CA LEU A 45 -0.43 1.63 0.36
C LEU A 45 -1.47 1.75 1.46
N CYS A 46 -1.05 2.12 2.66
CA CYS A 46 -1.89 2.04 3.86
C CYS A 46 -1.64 3.21 4.79
N GLN A 47 -2.69 3.65 5.48
CA GLN A 47 -2.63 4.69 6.51
C GLN A 47 -3.33 4.22 7.77
N PHE A 48 -2.77 4.56 8.93
CA PHE A 48 -3.34 4.25 10.24
C PHE A 48 -3.85 5.53 10.88
N PHE A 49 -5.15 5.54 11.18
CA PHE A 49 -5.82 6.69 11.80
C PHE A 49 -6.18 6.33 13.24
N ASP A 50 -5.68 7.09 14.21
CA ASP A 50 -6.02 6.97 15.64
C ASP A 50 -5.95 5.54 16.18
N TYR A 51 -5.09 4.69 15.63
CA TYR A 51 -4.92 3.27 15.98
C TYR A 51 -6.17 2.40 15.77
N ASP A 52 -7.32 3.01 15.46
CA ASP A 52 -8.57 2.26 15.30
C ASP A 52 -8.90 1.94 13.85
N ILE A 53 -8.54 2.84 12.95
CA ILE A 53 -8.89 2.74 11.54
C ILE A 53 -7.65 2.56 10.69
N VAL A 54 -7.69 1.55 9.84
CA VAL A 54 -6.64 1.31 8.85
C VAL A 54 -7.30 1.42 7.48
N ALA A 55 -6.83 2.36 6.68
CA ALA A 55 -7.29 2.54 5.31
C ALA A 55 -6.24 1.97 4.34
N MET A 56 -6.61 0.95 3.59
CA MET A 56 -5.74 0.31 2.62
C MET A 56 -6.15 0.70 1.21
N HIS A 57 -5.24 1.31 0.47
CA HIS A 57 -5.49 1.85 -0.85
C HIS A 57 -5.49 0.79 -1.94
N TYR A 58 -6.20 1.07 -3.03
CA TYR A 58 -6.18 0.21 -4.22
C TYR A 58 -4.98 0.57 -5.10
N ILE A 59 -4.41 -0.46 -5.70
CA ILE A 59 -3.34 -0.30 -6.68
C ILE A 59 -3.98 -0.20 -8.06
N GLN A 60 -3.57 0.79 -8.83
CA GLN A 60 -4.04 0.99 -10.20
C GLN A 60 -2.89 0.94 -11.18
N TYR A 61 -3.11 0.25 -12.28
CA TYR A 61 -2.22 0.26 -13.43
C TYR A 61 -2.85 1.08 -14.54
N ASN A 62 -2.12 2.07 -15.03
CA ASN A 62 -2.57 2.88 -16.15
C ASN A 62 -1.59 2.76 -17.32
N PRO A 63 -1.94 1.99 -18.36
CA PRO A 63 -1.05 1.79 -19.51
C PRO A 63 -0.81 3.06 -20.32
N GLU A 64 -1.73 4.03 -20.30
CA GLU A 64 -1.58 5.27 -21.07
C GLU A 64 -0.43 6.14 -20.55
N ILE A 65 -0.20 6.11 -19.26
CA ILE A 65 0.85 6.91 -18.63
C ILE A 65 2.02 6.05 -18.13
N SER A 66 1.96 4.75 -18.40
CA SER A 66 3.03 3.78 -18.14
C SER A 66 3.57 3.80 -16.72
N TYR A 67 2.69 3.92 -15.72
CA TYR A 67 3.11 3.79 -14.33
C TYR A 67 2.00 3.24 -13.44
N LEU A 68 2.40 2.81 -12.24
CA LEU A 68 1.51 2.32 -11.21
C LEU A 68 1.29 3.41 -10.16
N ASN A 69 0.06 3.55 -9.71
CA ASN A 69 -0.23 4.46 -8.60
C ASN A 69 -1.27 3.87 -7.64
N MET A 70 -1.44 4.54 -6.51
CA MET A 70 -2.48 4.21 -5.55
C MET A 70 -3.72 5.04 -5.82
N SER A 71 -4.89 4.39 -5.75
CA SER A 71 -6.17 5.07 -5.86
C SER A 71 -6.45 5.90 -4.61
N ALA A 72 -7.24 6.97 -4.76
CA ALA A 72 -7.82 7.67 -3.63
C ALA A 72 -8.85 6.81 -2.88
N ARG A 73 -9.37 5.76 -3.53
CA ARG A 73 -10.28 4.81 -2.91
C ARG A 73 -9.51 3.89 -1.98
N SER A 74 -10.15 3.50 -0.88
CA SER A 74 -9.52 2.62 0.09
C SER A 74 -10.54 1.70 0.75
N ASP A 75 -10.04 0.56 1.24
CA ASP A 75 -10.80 -0.34 2.12
C ASP A 75 -10.47 -0.01 3.56
N GLU A 76 -11.47 0.03 4.43
CA GLU A 76 -11.25 0.10 5.87
C GLU A 76 -11.00 -1.31 6.40
N VAL A 77 -9.98 -1.44 7.24
CA VAL A 77 -9.56 -2.71 7.80
C VAL A 77 -9.80 -2.69 9.31
N GLU A 78 -10.53 -3.65 9.82
CA GLU A 78 -10.93 -3.70 11.24
C GLU A 78 -10.16 -4.73 12.07
N THR A 79 -9.62 -5.78 11.43
CA THR A 79 -8.93 -6.86 12.15
C THR A 79 -7.55 -7.12 11.57
N VAL A 80 -6.67 -7.71 12.38
CA VAL A 80 -5.33 -8.11 11.94
C VAL A 80 -5.39 -9.14 10.82
N ASP A 81 -6.27 -10.11 10.94
CA ASP A 81 -6.42 -11.16 9.91
C ASP A 81 -6.86 -10.57 8.57
N GLU A 82 -7.82 -9.65 8.60
CA GLU A 82 -8.27 -8.93 7.41
C GLU A 82 -7.12 -8.14 6.78
N PHE A 83 -6.32 -7.46 7.61
CA PHE A 83 -5.15 -6.72 7.15
C PHE A 83 -4.17 -7.63 6.41
N LYS A 84 -3.85 -8.78 7.00
CA LYS A 84 -2.91 -9.73 6.40
C LYS A 84 -3.39 -10.26 5.05
N VAL A 85 -4.68 -10.62 4.96
CA VAL A 85 -5.28 -11.11 3.72
C VAL A 85 -5.24 -10.04 2.64
N LEU A 86 -5.65 -8.81 2.98
CA LEU A 86 -5.65 -7.70 2.03
C LEU A 86 -4.25 -7.30 1.61
N LEU A 87 -3.30 -7.28 2.54
CA LEU A 87 -1.91 -6.97 2.21
C LEU A 87 -1.32 -7.98 1.23
N ASP A 88 -1.54 -9.27 1.47
CA ASP A 88 -1.05 -10.31 0.59
C ASP A 88 -1.67 -10.20 -0.81
N ASP A 89 -2.95 -9.85 -0.88
CA ASP A 89 -3.64 -9.61 -2.14
C ASP A 89 -3.06 -8.40 -2.88
N LYS A 90 -2.79 -7.31 -2.16
CA LYS A 90 -2.17 -6.11 -2.74
C LYS A 90 -0.77 -6.40 -3.28
N ILE A 91 0.01 -7.21 -2.59
CA ILE A 91 1.33 -7.64 -3.08
C ILE A 91 1.19 -8.37 -4.42
N LYS A 92 0.25 -9.30 -4.52
CA LYS A 92 -0.03 -10.02 -5.77
C LYS A 92 -0.41 -9.08 -6.90
N THR A 93 -1.33 -8.17 -6.63
CA THR A 93 -1.80 -7.17 -7.59
C THR A 93 -0.64 -6.28 -8.06
N TRP A 94 0.19 -5.83 -7.12
CA TRP A 94 1.36 -5.00 -7.42
C TRP A 94 2.32 -5.73 -8.35
N LYS A 95 2.64 -6.98 -8.05
CA LYS A 95 3.55 -7.78 -8.88
C LYS A 95 2.99 -7.99 -10.28
N THR A 96 1.70 -8.29 -10.39
CA THR A 96 1.04 -8.47 -11.68
C THR A 96 1.10 -7.19 -12.52
N HIS A 97 0.77 -6.05 -11.92
CA HIS A 97 0.80 -4.77 -12.62
C HIS A 97 2.23 -4.35 -13.01
N LYS A 98 3.22 -4.67 -12.18
CA LYS A 98 4.63 -4.40 -12.55
C LYS A 98 5.04 -5.20 -13.78
N GLU A 99 4.61 -6.45 -13.90
CA GLU A 99 4.87 -7.27 -15.09
C GLU A 99 4.16 -6.69 -16.32
N GLU A 100 2.90 -6.28 -16.19
CA GLU A 100 2.16 -5.62 -17.26
C GLU A 100 2.86 -4.33 -17.72
N LEU A 101 3.35 -3.54 -16.79
CA LEU A 101 4.08 -2.31 -17.07
C LEU A 101 5.37 -2.59 -17.84
N LYS A 102 6.11 -3.62 -17.48
CA LYS A 102 7.33 -4.04 -18.19
C LYS A 102 7.02 -4.41 -19.65
N LEU A 103 5.96 -5.20 -19.85
CA LEU A 103 5.53 -5.61 -21.20
C LEU A 103 5.09 -4.40 -22.03
N TYR A 104 4.36 -3.47 -21.44
CA TYR A 104 3.94 -2.25 -22.10
C TYR A 104 5.15 -1.42 -22.56
N LYS A 105 6.11 -1.21 -21.67
CA LYS A 105 7.33 -0.45 -22.00
C LYS A 105 8.17 -1.14 -23.08
N LEU A 106 8.25 -2.46 -23.02
CA LEU A 106 8.97 -3.23 -24.03
C LEU A 106 8.33 -3.07 -25.41
N ASN A 107 7.00 -3.09 -25.47
CA ASN A 107 6.26 -2.90 -26.71
C ASN A 107 6.40 -1.49 -27.27
N GLU A 108 6.55 -0.47 -26.42
CA GLU A 108 6.79 0.91 -26.86
C GLU A 108 8.13 1.07 -27.58
N ASP A 109 9.13 0.27 -27.21
CA ASP A 109 10.46 0.34 -27.79
C ASP A 109 10.56 -0.32 -29.17
N PHE A 110 9.50 -0.95 -29.60
CA PHE A 110 9.38 -1.57 -30.91
C PHE A 110 8.29 -0.87 -31.75
#